data_61ece926a3c850c451e85d5c15f7d289
#
_entry.id   61ece926a3c850c451e85d5c15f7d289
#
_cell.length_a   1.000
_cell.length_b   1.000
_cell.length_c   1.000
_cell.angle_alpha   90.00
_cell.angle_beta   90.00
_cell.angle_gamma   90.00
#
_symmetry.space_group_name_H-M   'P 1'
#
loop_
_entity.id
_entity.type
_entity.pdbx_description
1 polymer ?
#
loop_
_entity_poly.entity_id
_entity_poly.type
_entity_poly.pdbx_seq_one_letter_code
_entity_poly.pdbx_strand_id
1 'polypeptide(L)'
;MQDHSSKRRRRNVTDEPFQRPPDSAPQSLIRLLQDFTLEANRYVDSAGAQNDMHRTDLNALAVIMRHAAKGLVVTPGVLRKELHLSSPATTALIDRLDHSGHVVRERHAADRRQVQLRMTPKAFQDGGAMFMPLSRHMGSAMAAFSPEELDLVTRFMTAMVEATIAARHETSDGGPAAPGASAT
;
A
#
# COMPACT_ATOMS: atom_id res chain seq x y z
N MET A 1 -27.16 -31.85 -67.95
CA MET A 1 -27.49 -30.61 -67.23
C MET A 1 -27.51 -30.99 -65.76
N GLN A 2 -26.34 -30.93 -65.08
CA GLN A 2 -26.13 -31.40 -63.71
C GLN A 2 -25.89 -30.19 -62.80
N ASP A 3 -26.81 -30.02 -61.89
CA ASP A 3 -26.76 -28.94 -60.86
C ASP A 3 -25.95 -29.38 -59.67
N HIS A 4 -24.82 -28.73 -59.47
CA HIS A 4 -23.93 -28.97 -58.33
C HIS A 4 -24.25 -27.95 -57.22
N SER A 5 -25.24 -28.27 -56.39
CA SER A 5 -25.52 -27.51 -55.16
C SER A 5 -24.48 -27.83 -54.09
N SER A 6 -23.52 -26.93 -53.93
CA SER A 6 -22.49 -27.01 -52.92
C SER A 6 -23.05 -26.57 -51.57
N LYS A 7 -23.42 -27.53 -50.69
CA LYS A 7 -23.77 -27.30 -49.29
C LYS A 7 -22.53 -26.90 -48.49
N ARG A 8 -22.33 -25.59 -48.29
CA ARG A 8 -21.42 -25.07 -47.29
C ARG A 8 -21.86 -25.52 -45.89
N ARG A 9 -21.14 -26.46 -45.30
CA ARG A 9 -21.26 -26.80 -43.88
C ARG A 9 -20.83 -25.58 -43.06
N ARG A 10 -21.76 -24.90 -42.41
CA ARG A 10 -21.49 -23.95 -41.33
C ARG A 10 -20.91 -24.77 -40.18
N ARG A 11 -19.64 -24.56 -39.87
CA ARG A 11 -19.05 -25.01 -38.58
C ARG A 11 -19.80 -24.25 -37.49
N ASN A 12 -20.59 -24.96 -36.69
CA ASN A 12 -21.04 -24.50 -35.40
C ASN A 12 -19.78 -24.34 -34.56
N VAL A 13 -19.38 -23.09 -34.31
CA VAL A 13 -18.50 -22.77 -33.22
C VAL A 13 -19.33 -23.00 -31.96
N THR A 14 -19.16 -24.14 -31.34
CA THR A 14 -19.69 -24.41 -30.01
C THR A 14 -19.12 -23.36 -29.09
N ASP A 15 -19.98 -22.52 -28.52
CA ASP A 15 -19.71 -21.65 -27.37
C ASP A 15 -19.40 -22.52 -26.14
N GLU A 16 -18.26 -23.16 -26.12
CA GLU A 16 -17.74 -23.67 -24.88
C GLU A 16 -17.28 -22.46 -24.03
N PRO A 17 -17.80 -22.31 -22.82
CA PRO A 17 -17.34 -21.25 -21.95
C PRO A 17 -15.82 -21.42 -21.77
N PHE A 18 -15.07 -20.35 -22.04
CA PHE A 18 -13.63 -20.31 -21.89
C PHE A 18 -13.26 -20.72 -20.45
N GLN A 19 -12.96 -22.00 -20.28
CA GLN A 19 -12.44 -22.53 -19.02
C GLN A 19 -10.99 -22.07 -18.90
N ARG A 20 -10.78 -21.04 -18.05
CA ARG A 20 -9.41 -20.62 -17.71
C ARG A 20 -8.70 -21.83 -17.09
N PRO A 21 -7.49 -22.20 -17.56
CA PRO A 21 -6.72 -23.26 -16.93
C PRO A 21 -6.53 -22.95 -15.44
N PRO A 22 -6.49 -23.97 -14.57
CA PRO A 22 -6.26 -23.73 -13.14
C PRO A 22 -4.95 -22.96 -12.96
N ASP A 23 -5.00 -21.90 -12.17
CA ASP A 23 -3.83 -21.08 -11.95
C ASP A 23 -2.71 -21.89 -11.29
N SER A 24 -1.48 -21.63 -11.67
CA SER A 24 -0.32 -22.11 -10.94
C SER A 24 -0.32 -21.52 -9.51
N ALA A 25 0.31 -22.23 -8.55
CA ALA A 25 0.40 -21.74 -7.17
C ALA A 25 0.95 -20.29 -7.06
N PRO A 26 1.98 -19.87 -7.83
CA PRO A 26 2.42 -18.49 -7.84
C PRO A 26 1.35 -17.48 -8.30
N GLN A 27 0.56 -17.83 -9.31
CA GLN A 27 -0.52 -16.96 -9.81
C GLN A 27 -1.64 -16.79 -8.78
N SER A 28 -2.00 -17.85 -8.08
CA SER A 28 -2.97 -17.80 -6.98
C SER A 28 -2.47 -16.92 -5.83
N LEU A 29 -1.19 -17.02 -5.46
CA LEU A 29 -0.59 -16.16 -4.44
C LEU A 29 -0.57 -14.68 -4.85
N ILE A 30 -0.25 -14.38 -6.11
CA ILE A 30 -0.28 -13.00 -6.62
C ILE A 30 -1.70 -12.42 -6.49
N ARG A 31 -2.72 -13.18 -6.85
CA ARG A 31 -4.11 -12.72 -6.68
C ARG A 31 -4.47 -12.48 -5.22
N LEU A 32 -4.13 -13.39 -4.33
CA LEU A 32 -4.38 -13.23 -2.89
C LEU A 32 -3.67 -11.99 -2.32
N LEU A 33 -2.46 -11.69 -2.76
CA LEU A 33 -1.76 -10.46 -2.38
C LEU A 33 -2.48 -9.20 -2.89
N GLN A 34 -3.01 -9.24 -4.12
CA GLN A 34 -3.80 -8.15 -4.70
C GLN A 34 -5.11 -7.96 -3.93
N ASP A 35 -5.85 -9.04 -3.66
CA ASP A 35 -7.09 -9.00 -2.88
C ASP A 35 -6.84 -8.50 -1.47
N PHE A 36 -5.80 -9.01 -0.80
CA PHE A 36 -5.40 -8.53 0.53
C PHE A 36 -5.09 -7.02 0.52
N THR A 37 -4.35 -6.55 -0.48
CA THR A 37 -4.03 -5.13 -0.62
C THR A 37 -5.28 -4.29 -0.81
N LEU A 38 -6.22 -4.76 -1.64
CA LEU A 38 -7.48 -4.08 -1.89
C LEU A 38 -8.33 -3.99 -0.62
N GLU A 39 -8.52 -5.10 0.08
CA GLU A 39 -9.32 -5.14 1.31
C GLU A 39 -8.66 -4.37 2.47
N ALA A 40 -7.35 -4.46 2.61
CA ALA A 40 -6.61 -3.65 3.59
C ALA A 40 -6.80 -2.13 3.33
N ASN A 41 -6.74 -1.72 2.07
CA ASN A 41 -6.99 -0.33 1.67
C ASN A 41 -8.43 0.10 1.97
N ARG A 42 -9.42 -0.74 1.66
CA ARG A 42 -10.84 -0.46 1.99
C ARG A 42 -11.07 -0.32 3.49
N TYR A 43 -10.41 -1.17 4.28
CA TYR A 43 -10.48 -1.07 5.74
C TYR A 43 -9.92 0.27 6.23
N VAL A 44 -8.73 0.66 5.77
CA VAL A 44 -8.08 1.93 6.12
C VAL A 44 -8.97 3.12 5.77
N ASP A 45 -9.60 3.12 4.60
CA ASP A 45 -10.50 4.19 4.17
C ASP A 45 -11.76 4.26 5.06
N SER A 46 -12.36 3.11 5.34
CA SER A 46 -13.55 3.04 6.21
C SER A 46 -13.24 3.47 7.65
N ALA A 47 -12.13 2.98 8.20
CA ALA A 47 -11.69 3.33 9.54
C ALA A 47 -11.32 4.82 9.65
N GLY A 48 -10.67 5.38 8.63
CA GLY A 48 -10.37 6.80 8.55
C GLY A 48 -11.63 7.65 8.50
N ALA A 49 -12.58 7.31 7.64
CA ALA A 49 -13.85 8.04 7.51
C ALA A 49 -14.67 8.06 8.81
N GLN A 50 -14.65 6.98 9.59
CA GLN A 50 -15.34 6.90 10.89
C GLN A 50 -14.67 7.77 11.97
N ASN A 51 -13.42 8.16 11.79
CA ASN A 51 -12.62 8.93 12.76
C ASN A 51 -12.22 10.31 12.24
N ASP A 52 -12.85 10.78 11.17
CA ASP A 52 -12.57 12.08 10.52
C ASP A 52 -11.08 12.26 10.15
N MET A 53 -10.46 11.16 9.72
CA MET A 53 -9.07 11.12 9.28
C MET A 53 -8.96 10.78 7.80
N HIS A 54 -8.20 11.59 7.07
CA HIS A 54 -7.88 11.28 5.67
C HIS A 54 -6.86 10.14 5.56
N ARG A 55 -6.88 9.40 4.46
CA ARG A 55 -5.86 8.37 4.17
C ARG A 55 -4.43 8.91 4.29
N THR A 56 -4.17 10.13 3.85
CA THR A 56 -2.86 10.77 3.98
C THR A 56 -2.44 11.00 5.44
N ASP A 57 -3.39 11.25 6.34
CA ASP A 57 -3.12 11.38 7.77
C ASP A 57 -2.66 10.05 8.36
N LEU A 58 -3.40 8.99 8.07
CA LEU A 58 -3.07 7.63 8.52
C LEU A 58 -1.72 7.17 7.95
N ASN A 59 -1.44 7.45 6.69
CA ASN A 59 -0.14 7.14 6.08
C ASN A 59 1.00 7.92 6.75
N ALA A 60 0.79 9.20 7.09
CA ALA A 60 1.80 9.99 7.80
C ALA A 60 2.10 9.42 9.19
N LEU A 61 1.05 9.08 9.96
CA LEU A 61 1.22 8.44 11.27
C LEU A 61 1.94 7.09 11.15
N ALA A 62 1.62 6.28 10.13
CA ALA A 62 2.32 5.02 9.87
C ALA A 62 3.80 5.22 9.54
N VAL A 63 4.15 6.27 8.76
CA VAL A 63 5.55 6.63 8.48
C VAL A 63 6.26 7.03 9.78
N ILE A 64 5.66 7.91 10.60
CA ILE A 64 6.26 8.37 11.85
C ILE A 64 6.47 7.18 12.80
N MET A 65 5.48 6.32 12.97
CA MET A 65 5.56 5.14 13.83
C MET A 65 6.66 4.18 13.37
N ARG A 66 6.75 3.88 12.07
CA ARG A 66 7.77 2.99 11.50
C ARG A 66 9.19 3.52 11.69
N HIS A 67 9.40 4.83 11.53
CA HIS A 67 10.69 5.46 11.78
C HIS A 67 11.04 5.46 13.26
N ALA A 68 10.09 5.80 14.12
CA ALA A 68 10.29 5.79 15.58
C ALA A 68 10.67 4.39 16.09
N ALA A 69 10.07 3.33 15.57
CA ALA A 69 10.43 1.95 15.90
C ALA A 69 11.88 1.58 15.54
N LYS A 70 12.47 2.31 14.57
CA LYS A 70 13.88 2.17 14.16
C LYS A 70 14.82 3.19 14.84
N GLY A 71 14.32 3.98 15.78
CA GLY A 71 15.07 5.08 16.41
C GLY A 71 15.41 6.24 15.47
N LEU A 72 14.72 6.35 14.35
CA LEU A 72 14.97 7.39 13.33
C LEU A 72 14.07 8.60 13.56
N VAL A 73 14.63 9.78 13.30
CA VAL A 73 13.92 11.06 13.41
C VAL A 73 13.09 11.31 12.16
N VAL A 74 11.84 11.70 12.33
CA VAL A 74 10.98 12.13 11.23
C VAL A 74 10.89 13.64 11.18
N THR A 75 11.25 14.21 10.06
CA THR A 75 11.12 15.64 9.75
C THR A 75 10.02 15.87 8.70
N PRO A 76 9.54 17.11 8.50
CA PRO A 76 8.65 17.43 7.38
C PRO A 76 9.22 17.00 6.02
N GLY A 77 10.55 17.09 5.84
CA GLY A 77 11.23 16.63 4.62
C GLY A 77 11.14 15.11 4.41
N VAL A 78 11.23 14.33 5.48
CA VAL A 78 11.04 12.87 5.43
C VAL A 78 9.62 12.53 5.01
N LEU A 79 8.59 13.14 5.64
CA LEU A 79 7.19 12.91 5.26
C LEU A 79 6.93 13.28 3.80
N ARG A 80 7.46 14.43 3.36
CA ARG A 80 7.31 14.88 1.97
C ARG A 80 7.85 13.84 0.98
N LYS A 81 9.02 13.29 1.26
CA LYS A 81 9.67 12.28 0.41
C LYS A 81 8.92 10.96 0.43
N GLU A 82 8.59 10.45 1.62
CA GLU A 82 7.93 9.14 1.79
C GLU A 82 6.52 9.12 1.20
N LEU A 83 5.78 10.24 1.30
CA LEU A 83 4.39 10.36 0.85
C LEU A 83 4.26 11.00 -0.54
N HIS A 84 5.40 11.36 -1.18
CA HIS A 84 5.42 12.04 -2.49
C HIS A 84 4.55 13.29 -2.54
N LEU A 85 4.57 14.10 -1.46
CA LEU A 85 3.77 15.31 -1.35
C LEU A 85 4.56 16.55 -1.80
N SER A 86 3.82 17.59 -2.26
CA SER A 86 4.39 18.93 -2.41
C SER A 86 4.66 19.58 -1.04
N SER A 87 5.51 20.60 -0.98
CA SER A 87 5.78 21.31 0.28
C SER A 87 4.52 21.91 0.90
N PRO A 88 3.61 22.60 0.17
CA PRO A 88 2.35 23.09 0.73
C PRO A 88 1.45 21.97 1.26
N ALA A 89 1.33 20.85 0.53
CA ALA A 89 0.53 19.70 0.98
C ALA A 89 1.10 19.06 2.25
N THR A 90 2.43 19.00 2.38
CA THR A 90 3.09 18.49 3.59
C THR A 90 2.83 19.39 4.78
N THR A 91 2.89 20.72 4.59
CA THR A 91 2.60 21.68 5.66
C THR A 91 1.15 21.54 6.12
N ALA A 92 0.19 21.56 5.19
CA ALA A 92 -1.23 21.39 5.50
C ALA A 92 -1.54 20.07 6.22
N LEU A 93 -0.92 18.98 5.80
CA LEU A 93 -1.02 17.67 6.47
C LEU A 93 -0.53 17.74 7.92
N ILE A 94 0.67 18.30 8.14
CA ILE A 94 1.25 18.39 9.48
C ILE A 94 0.44 19.35 10.37
N ASP A 95 -0.05 20.46 9.83
CA ASP A 95 -0.91 21.42 10.56
C ASP A 95 -2.22 20.75 11.01
N ARG A 96 -2.83 19.94 10.15
CA ARG A 96 -4.05 19.18 10.48
C ARG A 96 -3.78 18.14 11.57
N LEU A 97 -2.67 17.37 11.48
CA LEU A 97 -2.30 16.38 12.49
C LEU A 97 -1.92 17.00 13.84
N ASP A 98 -1.29 18.16 13.83
CA ASP A 98 -0.96 18.95 15.02
C ASP A 98 -2.24 19.51 15.67
N HIS A 99 -3.13 20.10 14.88
CA HIS A 99 -4.41 20.64 15.34
C HIS A 99 -5.32 19.55 15.94
N SER A 100 -5.34 18.36 15.34
CA SER A 100 -6.09 17.21 15.87
C SER A 100 -5.42 16.54 17.07
N GLY A 101 -4.23 17.00 17.45
CA GLY A 101 -3.48 16.49 18.58
C GLY A 101 -2.85 15.12 18.36
N HIS A 102 -2.67 14.66 17.12
CA HIS A 102 -2.05 13.38 16.81
C HIS A 102 -0.52 13.48 16.67
N VAL A 103 0.00 14.65 16.29
CA VAL A 103 1.42 14.91 16.12
C VAL A 103 1.81 16.16 16.91
N VAL A 104 3.02 16.20 17.41
CA VAL A 104 3.65 17.39 17.96
C VAL A 104 4.93 17.70 17.18
N ARG A 105 5.20 19.01 17.04
CA ARG A 105 6.45 19.53 16.49
C ARG A 105 7.40 19.83 17.62
N GLU A 106 8.53 19.15 17.64
CA GLU A 106 9.58 19.38 18.63
C GLU A 106 10.86 19.86 17.94
N ARG A 107 11.69 20.63 18.63
CA ARG A 107 13.03 20.94 18.16
C ARG A 107 13.94 19.75 18.43
N HIS A 108 14.72 19.35 17.43
CA HIS A 108 15.64 18.24 17.61
C HIS A 108 16.71 18.59 18.65
N ALA A 109 16.99 17.66 19.59
CA ALA A 109 17.89 17.94 20.73
C ALA A 109 19.32 18.29 20.28
N ALA A 110 19.82 17.64 19.23
CA ALA A 110 21.18 17.85 18.73
C ALA A 110 21.28 19.01 17.73
N ASP A 111 20.19 19.35 17.01
CA ASP A 111 20.14 20.47 16.07
C ASP A 111 18.82 21.22 16.22
N ARG A 112 18.85 22.31 16.99
CA ARG A 112 17.67 23.15 17.27
C ARG A 112 17.07 23.83 16.04
N ARG A 113 17.74 23.80 14.88
CA ARG A 113 17.23 24.31 13.61
C ARG A 113 16.30 23.28 12.94
N GLN A 114 16.41 22.03 13.33
CA GLN A 114 15.62 20.95 12.74
C GLN A 114 14.35 20.68 13.56
N VAL A 115 13.20 20.74 12.90
CA VAL A 115 11.91 20.32 13.47
C VAL A 115 11.75 18.84 13.28
N GLN A 116 11.45 18.13 14.35
CA GLN A 116 11.06 16.73 14.34
C GLN A 116 9.57 16.58 14.64
N LEU A 117 8.98 15.53 14.08
CA LEU A 117 7.58 15.18 14.26
C LEU A 117 7.49 13.93 15.12
N ARG A 118 6.65 13.98 16.14
CA ARG A 118 6.42 12.83 17.03
C ARG A 118 4.93 12.58 17.19
N MET A 119 4.55 11.32 17.26
CA MET A 119 3.20 10.93 17.63
C MET A 119 2.94 11.21 19.11
N THR A 120 1.75 11.67 19.40
CA THR A 120 1.28 11.87 20.77
C THR A 120 0.70 10.57 21.35
N PRO A 121 0.52 10.47 22.68
CA PRO A 121 -0.23 9.38 23.30
C PRO A 121 -1.65 9.23 22.71
N LYS A 122 -2.31 10.34 22.36
CA LYS A 122 -3.62 10.35 21.70
C LYS A 122 -3.57 9.60 20.36
N ALA A 123 -2.54 9.85 19.53
CA ALA A 123 -2.40 9.17 18.24
C ALA A 123 -2.25 7.65 18.40
N PHE A 124 -1.54 7.18 19.41
CA PHE A 124 -1.42 5.75 19.71
C PHE A 124 -2.74 5.16 20.20
N GLN A 125 -3.47 5.90 21.05
CA GLN A 125 -4.77 5.47 21.57
C GLN A 125 -5.82 5.38 20.45
N ASP A 126 -5.97 6.42 19.66
CA ASP A 126 -6.94 6.49 18.56
C ASP A 126 -6.61 5.47 17.47
N GLY A 127 -5.33 5.37 17.08
CA GLY A 127 -4.87 4.36 16.13
C GLY A 127 -5.07 2.94 16.64
N GLY A 128 -4.79 2.69 17.92
CA GLY A 128 -5.06 1.40 18.56
C GLY A 128 -6.55 1.03 18.50
N ALA A 129 -7.43 1.93 18.89
CA ALA A 129 -8.88 1.72 18.85
C ALA A 129 -9.38 1.48 17.40
N MET A 130 -8.88 2.27 16.45
CA MET A 130 -9.24 2.19 15.03
C MET A 130 -8.84 0.86 14.39
N PHE A 131 -7.66 0.33 14.71
CA PHE A 131 -7.12 -0.89 14.11
C PHE A 131 -7.31 -2.16 14.97
N MET A 132 -7.87 -2.05 16.17
CA MET A 132 -8.17 -3.19 17.05
C MET A 132 -9.03 -4.27 16.37
N PRO A 133 -10.15 -3.94 15.68
CA PRO A 133 -10.97 -4.95 15.01
C PRO A 133 -10.16 -5.74 13.97
N LEU A 134 -9.38 -5.08 13.13
CA LEU A 134 -8.53 -5.72 12.14
C LEU A 134 -7.49 -6.63 12.81
N SER A 135 -6.78 -6.13 13.83
CA SER A 135 -5.76 -6.87 14.56
C SER A 135 -6.35 -8.14 15.20
N ARG A 136 -7.55 -8.04 15.78
CA ARG A 136 -8.25 -9.18 16.38
C ARG A 136 -8.58 -10.27 15.35
N HIS A 137 -9.15 -9.87 14.20
CA HIS A 137 -9.53 -10.83 13.15
C HIS A 137 -8.29 -11.46 12.50
N MET A 138 -7.25 -10.69 12.22
CA MET A 138 -5.99 -11.21 11.70
C MET A 138 -5.30 -12.14 12.71
N GLY A 139 -5.25 -11.76 13.99
CA GLY A 139 -4.69 -12.61 15.05
C GLY A 139 -5.45 -13.93 15.18
N SER A 140 -6.77 -13.90 15.12
CA SER A 140 -7.61 -15.11 15.12
C SER A 140 -7.35 -16.00 13.90
N ALA A 141 -7.17 -15.41 12.72
CA ALA A 141 -6.84 -16.18 11.51
C ALA A 141 -5.43 -16.81 11.60
N MET A 142 -4.45 -16.07 12.10
CA MET A 142 -3.08 -16.54 12.27
C MET A 142 -2.96 -17.67 13.34
N ALA A 143 -3.87 -17.72 14.31
CA ALA A 143 -3.87 -18.75 15.35
C ALA A 143 -4.15 -20.17 14.81
N ALA A 144 -4.61 -20.31 13.57
CA ALA A 144 -4.79 -21.59 12.90
C ALA A 144 -3.49 -22.19 12.31
N PHE A 145 -2.38 -21.44 12.34
CA PHE A 145 -1.11 -21.81 11.75
C PHE A 145 -0.06 -22.12 12.83
N SER A 146 0.82 -23.07 12.56
CA SER A 146 1.94 -23.37 13.45
C SER A 146 3.00 -22.24 13.43
N PRO A 147 3.87 -22.17 14.45
CA PRO A 147 4.98 -21.20 14.45
C PRO A 147 5.87 -21.34 13.20
N GLU A 148 6.16 -22.54 12.75
CA GLU A 148 7.00 -22.84 11.59
C GLU A 148 6.33 -22.36 10.28
N GLU A 149 5.01 -22.52 10.16
CA GLU A 149 4.23 -22.01 9.02
C GLU A 149 4.23 -20.48 9.01
N LEU A 150 4.04 -19.85 10.18
CA LEU A 150 4.11 -18.40 10.31
C LEU A 150 5.50 -17.84 9.99
N ASP A 151 6.56 -18.54 10.36
CA ASP A 151 7.93 -18.17 9.98
C ASP A 151 8.14 -18.25 8.47
N LEU A 152 7.62 -19.29 7.82
CA LEU A 152 7.66 -19.39 6.36
C LEU A 152 6.91 -18.22 5.69
N VAL A 153 5.69 -17.94 6.15
CA VAL A 153 4.87 -16.83 5.64
C VAL A 153 5.56 -15.49 5.89
N THR A 154 6.20 -15.31 7.04
CA THR A 154 6.95 -14.07 7.36
C THR A 154 8.09 -13.86 6.38
N ARG A 155 8.89 -14.89 6.07
CA ARG A 155 9.96 -14.80 5.07
C ARG A 155 9.42 -14.50 3.67
N PHE A 156 8.33 -15.17 3.28
CA PHE A 156 7.67 -14.91 2.00
C PHE A 156 7.18 -13.47 1.89
N MET A 157 6.45 -12.99 2.89
CA MET A 157 5.93 -11.62 2.90
C MET A 157 7.03 -10.57 2.92
N THR A 158 8.13 -10.81 3.63
CA THR A 158 9.30 -9.94 3.63
C THR A 158 9.87 -9.81 2.21
N ALA A 159 10.08 -10.93 1.51
CA ALA A 159 10.56 -10.92 0.13
C ALA A 159 9.60 -10.17 -0.83
N MET A 160 8.28 -10.32 -0.65
CA MET A 160 7.28 -9.60 -1.46
C MET A 160 7.31 -8.09 -1.21
N VAL A 161 7.47 -7.67 0.04
CA VAL A 161 7.63 -6.25 0.39
C VAL A 161 8.90 -5.67 -0.22
N GLU A 162 10.03 -6.36 -0.13
CA GLU A 162 11.30 -5.94 -0.72
C GLU A 162 11.22 -5.83 -2.24
N ALA A 163 10.63 -6.83 -2.92
CA ALA A 163 10.40 -6.79 -4.36
C ALA A 163 9.52 -5.60 -4.78
N THR A 164 8.46 -5.30 -4.00
CA THR A 164 7.58 -4.17 -4.28
C THR A 164 8.31 -2.83 -4.09
N ILE A 165 9.18 -2.72 -3.08
CA ILE A 165 10.02 -1.54 -2.86
C ILE A 165 10.98 -1.35 -4.03
N ALA A 166 11.65 -2.43 -4.50
CA ALA A 166 12.56 -2.37 -5.64
C ALA A 166 11.85 -1.90 -6.91
N ALA A 167 10.70 -2.51 -7.25
CA ALA A 167 9.90 -2.10 -8.40
C ALA A 167 9.46 -0.62 -8.34
N ARG A 168 9.12 -0.13 -7.15
CA ARG A 168 8.77 1.29 -6.96
C ARG A 168 9.96 2.22 -7.22
N HIS A 169 11.18 1.83 -6.84
CA HIS A 169 12.39 2.61 -7.14
C HIS A 169 12.66 2.65 -8.65
N GLU A 170 12.54 1.53 -9.34
CA GLU A 170 12.70 1.49 -10.80
C GLU A 170 11.74 2.43 -11.53
N THR A 171 10.47 2.47 -11.11
CA THR A 171 9.48 3.39 -11.70
C THR A 171 9.73 4.85 -11.37
N SER A 172 10.40 5.14 -10.24
CA SER A 172 10.72 6.52 -9.84
C SER A 172 11.96 7.06 -10.55
N ASP A 173 12.94 6.19 -10.86
CA ASP A 173 14.19 6.56 -11.54
C ASP A 173 14.04 6.54 -13.07
N GLY A 174 13.05 5.80 -13.59
CA GLY A 174 12.72 5.65 -15.00
C GLY A 174 11.64 6.59 -15.50
N GLY A 175 11.69 7.88 -15.15
CA GLY A 175 10.81 8.89 -15.77
C GLY A 175 10.91 8.80 -17.30
N PRO A 176 9.79 8.94 -18.08
CA PRO A 176 9.79 8.73 -19.51
C PRO A 176 10.84 9.62 -20.16
N ALA A 177 11.82 8.99 -20.82
CA ALA A 177 12.72 9.70 -21.71
C ALA A 177 11.85 10.48 -22.72
N ALA A 178 11.92 11.79 -22.71
CA ALA A 178 11.23 12.63 -23.67
C ALA A 178 11.55 12.12 -25.09
N PRO A 179 10.53 11.89 -25.96
CA PRO A 179 10.79 11.50 -27.33
C PRO A 179 11.64 12.57 -27.99
N GLY A 180 12.82 12.17 -28.42
CA GLY A 180 13.83 13.03 -28.98
C GLY A 180 13.29 13.97 -30.03
N ALA A 181 13.55 15.23 -29.87
CA ALA A 181 13.57 16.21 -30.95
C ALA A 181 14.60 15.75 -31.95
N SER A 182 14.17 15.04 -32.97
CA SER A 182 14.99 14.82 -34.18
C SER A 182 15.07 16.13 -34.92
N ALA A 183 16.26 16.65 -34.93
CA ALA A 183 16.66 17.80 -35.70
C ALA A 183 16.38 17.61 -37.19
N THR A 184 15.92 18.65 -37.81
CA THR A 184 16.04 18.96 -39.23
C THR A 184 17.39 19.65 -39.44
#